data_0f550f046e60814d5aa32c5139a62eae
#
_entry.id   0f550f046e60814d5aa32c5139a62eae
#
_cell.length_a   1.000
_cell.length_b   1.000
_cell.length_c   1.000
_cell.angle_alpha   90.00
_cell.angle_beta   90.00
_cell.angle_gamma   90.00
#
_symmetry.space_group_name_H-M   'P 1'
#
loop_
_entity.id
_entity.type
_entity.pdbx_description
1 polymer ?
#
loop_
_entity_poly.entity_id
_entity_poly.type
_entity_poly.pdbx_seq_one_letter_code
_entity_poly.pdbx_strand_id
1 'polypeptide(L)'
;MITNDEIPKLLPHRFPFLLVDRVVDMVPAKSIVALKNVTCNEQFFQGHFPEWKIMPGVLIIEAMAQAGAVLLFRSIPDPERKFLALSKIDKAKFKKMVVPGDQLRLEVEWTRTKGKICQMKGKAFVDGDVAAEAEIYATILDTEELGGGKAKKKT
;
A
#
# COMPACT_ATOMS: atom_id res chain seq x y z
N MET A 1 1.02 15.57 7.58
CA MET A 1 1.01 15.49 6.11
C MET A 1 2.37 14.99 5.65
N ILE A 2 2.43 14.06 4.69
CA ILE A 2 3.67 13.54 4.09
C ILE A 2 3.60 13.80 2.60
N THR A 3 4.62 14.47 2.07
CA THR A 3 4.68 14.88 0.67
C THR A 3 5.16 13.74 -0.22
N ASN A 4 4.98 13.90 -1.53
CA ASN A 4 5.45 12.93 -2.53
C ASN A 4 6.97 12.68 -2.44
N ASP A 5 7.77 13.68 -2.09
CA ASP A 5 9.23 13.54 -1.96
C ASP A 5 9.67 12.75 -0.72
N GLU A 6 8.80 12.65 0.27
CA GLU A 6 9.07 11.92 1.52
C GLU A 6 8.67 10.44 1.43
N ILE A 7 7.63 10.13 0.64
CA ILE A 7 7.09 8.76 0.53
C ILE A 7 8.14 7.75 0.04
N PRO A 8 8.98 8.04 -0.98
CA PRO A 8 10.02 7.10 -1.42
C PRO A 8 11.11 6.84 -0.38
N LYS A 9 11.22 7.68 0.65
CA LYS A 9 12.14 7.45 1.77
C LYS A 9 11.59 6.46 2.79
N LEU A 10 10.27 6.23 2.76
CA LEU A 10 9.56 5.31 3.66
C LEU A 10 9.24 3.98 2.97
N LEU A 11 8.91 4.01 1.67
CA LEU A 11 8.55 2.83 0.90
C LEU A 11 9.68 2.40 -0.03
N PRO A 12 9.94 1.09 -0.17
CA PRO A 12 10.92 0.58 -1.14
C PRO A 12 10.40 0.60 -2.59
N HIS A 13 9.11 0.75 -2.77
CA HIS A 13 8.45 0.77 -4.08
C HIS A 13 8.92 1.94 -4.94
N ARG A 14 8.99 1.73 -6.25
CA ARG A 14 9.36 2.75 -7.24
C ARG A 14 8.43 2.65 -8.44
N PHE A 15 8.50 3.63 -9.36
CA PHE A 15 7.79 3.60 -10.62
C PHE A 15 7.98 2.25 -11.32
N PRO A 16 6.94 1.60 -11.84
CA PRO A 16 5.54 2.06 -11.90
C PRO A 16 4.67 1.56 -10.72
N PHE A 17 5.28 1.07 -9.64
CA PHE A 17 4.58 0.37 -8.56
C PHE A 17 4.47 1.18 -7.26
N LEU A 18 4.85 2.44 -7.26
CA LEU A 18 4.62 3.36 -6.15
C LEU A 18 3.22 3.98 -6.30
N LEU A 19 2.27 3.55 -5.48
CA LEU A 19 0.85 3.84 -5.63
C LEU A 19 0.29 4.78 -4.55
N VAL A 20 1.15 5.53 -3.86
CA VAL A 20 0.75 6.55 -2.90
C VAL A 20 1.37 7.87 -3.31
N ASP A 21 0.55 8.88 -3.54
CA ASP A 21 1.01 10.20 -3.99
C ASP A 21 1.18 11.20 -2.84
N ARG A 22 0.36 11.08 -1.79
CA ARG A 22 0.40 11.98 -0.63
C ARG A 22 -0.26 11.32 0.59
N VAL A 23 0.22 11.67 1.77
CA VAL A 23 -0.51 11.40 3.03
C VAL A 23 -1.11 12.72 3.51
N VAL A 24 -2.41 12.74 3.69
CA VAL A 24 -3.15 13.96 4.10
C VAL A 24 -3.46 13.99 5.59
N ASP A 25 -3.56 12.81 6.22
CA ASP A 25 -3.76 12.70 7.66
C ASP A 25 -3.18 11.39 8.19
N MET A 26 -2.68 11.40 9.42
CA MET A 26 -2.14 10.21 10.06
C MET A 26 -2.16 10.34 11.57
N VAL A 27 -2.64 9.31 12.23
CA VAL A 27 -2.49 9.09 13.68
C VAL A 27 -1.54 7.90 13.86
N PRO A 28 -0.30 8.13 14.36
CA PRO A 28 0.69 7.07 14.54
C PRO A 28 0.13 5.85 15.26
N ALA A 29 0.50 4.66 14.82
CA ALA A 29 0.05 3.36 15.33
C ALA A 29 -1.48 3.15 15.30
N LYS A 30 -2.24 4.00 14.61
CA LYS A 30 -3.70 3.90 14.56
C LYS A 30 -4.25 3.94 13.13
N SER A 31 -4.07 5.04 12.41
CA SER A 31 -4.72 5.22 11.12
C SER A 31 -3.97 6.18 10.20
N ILE A 32 -4.22 6.04 8.91
CA ILE A 32 -3.68 6.91 7.86
C ILE A 32 -4.74 7.19 6.81
N VAL A 33 -4.69 8.38 6.26
CA VAL A 33 -5.42 8.79 5.06
C VAL A 33 -4.43 9.25 4.01
N ALA A 34 -4.41 8.54 2.89
CA ALA A 34 -3.52 8.83 1.78
C ALA A 34 -4.29 9.02 0.47
N LEU A 35 -3.63 9.58 -0.52
CA LEU A 35 -4.20 9.82 -1.84
C LEU A 35 -3.38 9.09 -2.91
N LYS A 36 -4.08 8.53 -3.88
CA LYS A 36 -3.55 8.07 -5.17
C LYS A 36 -4.31 8.75 -6.29
N ASN A 37 -3.63 9.53 -7.10
CA ASN A 37 -4.20 10.08 -8.32
C ASN A 37 -4.18 9.03 -9.42
N VAL A 38 -5.31 8.83 -10.08
CA VAL A 38 -5.43 7.89 -11.20
C VAL A 38 -5.48 8.70 -12.50
N THR A 39 -4.44 8.55 -13.32
CA THR A 39 -4.33 9.29 -14.58
C THR A 39 -4.29 8.34 -15.78
N CYS A 40 -4.49 8.87 -16.99
CA CYS A 40 -4.37 8.07 -18.22
C CYS A 40 -2.93 7.61 -18.51
N ASN A 41 -1.93 8.17 -17.80
CA ASN A 41 -0.52 7.82 -17.96
C ASN A 41 -0.06 6.64 -17.08
N GLU A 42 -0.97 5.96 -16.42
CA GLU A 42 -0.64 4.75 -15.66
C GLU A 42 -0.31 3.60 -16.62
N GLN A 43 0.82 2.92 -16.42
CA GLN A 43 1.25 1.80 -17.27
C GLN A 43 0.22 0.67 -17.34
N PHE A 44 -0.48 0.38 -16.23
CA PHE A 44 -1.43 -0.74 -16.20
C PHE A 44 -2.62 -0.56 -17.14
N PHE A 45 -2.94 0.66 -17.58
CA PHE A 45 -4.01 0.87 -18.57
C PHE A 45 -3.64 0.42 -19.99
N GLN A 46 -2.37 0.15 -20.28
CA GLN A 46 -1.98 -0.42 -21.57
C GLN A 46 -2.56 -1.82 -21.78
N GLY A 47 -2.73 -2.58 -20.71
CA GLY A 47 -3.25 -3.93 -20.73
C GLY A 47 -4.60 -4.13 -20.06
N HIS A 48 -5.04 -3.20 -19.24
CA HIS A 48 -6.25 -3.36 -18.42
C HIS A 48 -7.20 -2.15 -18.51
N PHE A 49 -7.87 -1.88 -19.62
CA PHE A 49 -7.87 -2.62 -20.89
C PHE A 49 -7.61 -1.64 -22.03
N PRO A 50 -7.17 -2.06 -23.23
CA PRO A 50 -6.88 -1.15 -24.34
C PRO A 50 -8.05 -0.23 -24.69
N GLU A 51 -9.28 -0.72 -24.66
CA GLU A 51 -10.47 0.06 -25.03
C GLU A 51 -11.20 0.67 -23.81
N TRP A 52 -11.04 0.08 -22.62
CA TRP A 52 -11.67 0.55 -21.39
C TRP A 52 -10.64 0.58 -20.26
N LYS A 53 -10.23 1.78 -19.90
CA LYS A 53 -9.25 1.99 -18.83
C LYS A 53 -9.92 1.86 -17.47
N ILE A 54 -9.67 0.74 -16.82
CA ILE A 54 -10.15 0.44 -15.48
C ILE A 54 -8.94 0.08 -14.62
N MET A 55 -8.78 0.75 -13.48
CA MET A 55 -7.71 0.40 -12.55
C MET A 55 -7.93 -1.02 -12.01
N PRO A 56 -6.95 -1.92 -12.12
CA PRO A 56 -7.07 -3.25 -11.55
C PRO A 56 -7.39 -3.21 -10.06
N GLY A 57 -8.44 -3.92 -9.64
CA GLY A 57 -8.86 -3.94 -8.24
C GLY A 57 -7.75 -4.40 -7.30
N VAL A 58 -6.93 -5.36 -7.72
CA VAL A 58 -5.78 -5.84 -6.95
C VAL A 58 -4.74 -4.75 -6.70
N LEU A 59 -4.61 -3.77 -7.61
CA LEU A 59 -3.73 -2.61 -7.42
C LEU A 59 -4.33 -1.55 -6.49
N ILE A 60 -5.65 -1.49 -6.37
CA ILE A 60 -6.30 -0.66 -5.34
C ILE A 60 -5.97 -1.22 -3.95
N ILE A 61 -6.02 -2.54 -3.78
CA ILE A 61 -5.59 -3.19 -2.54
C ILE A 61 -4.11 -2.95 -2.28
N GLU A 62 -3.26 -3.04 -3.30
CA GLU A 62 -1.83 -2.71 -3.18
C GLU A 62 -1.62 -1.26 -2.73
N ALA A 63 -2.36 -0.31 -3.28
CA ALA A 63 -2.28 1.09 -2.84
C ALA A 63 -2.65 1.26 -1.36
N MET A 64 -3.71 0.57 -0.89
CA MET A 64 -4.06 0.55 0.54
C MET A 64 -2.97 -0.10 1.38
N ALA A 65 -2.37 -1.20 0.92
CA ALA A 65 -1.26 -1.86 1.61
C ALA A 65 -0.03 -0.94 1.73
N GLN A 66 0.30 -0.18 0.69
CA GLN A 66 1.37 0.79 0.71
C GLN A 66 1.09 1.95 1.68
N ALA A 67 -0.14 2.46 1.72
CA ALA A 67 -0.55 3.45 2.71
C ALA A 67 -0.38 2.90 4.14
N GLY A 68 -0.81 1.65 4.37
CA GLY A 68 -0.59 0.96 5.64
C GLY A 68 0.89 0.76 5.99
N ALA A 69 1.73 0.50 4.99
CA ALA A 69 3.18 0.42 5.18
C ALA A 69 3.79 1.76 5.63
N VAL A 70 3.33 2.87 5.06
CA VAL A 70 3.74 4.22 5.51
C VAL A 70 3.36 4.43 6.97
N LEU A 71 2.12 4.08 7.35
CA LEU A 71 1.66 4.16 8.74
C LEU A 71 2.57 3.35 9.67
N LEU A 72 2.88 2.11 9.29
CA LEU A 72 3.70 1.21 10.09
C LEU A 72 5.13 1.77 10.24
N PHE A 73 5.80 2.11 9.14
CA PHE A 73 7.18 2.62 9.18
C PHE A 73 7.33 3.95 9.92
N ARG A 74 6.28 4.74 10.00
CA ARG A 74 6.25 5.98 10.81
C ARG A 74 5.91 5.73 12.28
N SER A 75 5.56 4.50 12.65
CA SER A 75 5.07 4.15 13.99
C SER A 75 5.96 3.19 14.75
N ILE A 76 6.87 2.47 14.07
CA ILE A 76 7.76 1.49 14.69
C ILE A 76 9.18 2.04 14.85
N PRO A 77 9.98 1.48 15.81
CA PRO A 77 11.40 1.78 15.89
C PRO A 77 12.18 1.13 14.73
N ASP A 78 13.29 1.74 14.35
CA ASP A 78 14.25 1.25 13.35
C ASP A 78 13.61 0.82 12.02
N PRO A 79 12.74 1.65 11.40
CA PRO A 79 11.99 1.27 10.19
C PRO A 79 12.91 0.92 9.01
N GLU A 80 14.14 1.50 8.97
CA GLU A 80 15.13 1.23 7.93
C GLU A 80 15.68 -0.20 7.98
N ARG A 81 15.50 -0.89 9.08
CA ARG A 81 15.88 -2.30 9.28
C ARG A 81 14.71 -3.26 9.05
N LYS A 82 13.56 -2.75 8.68
CA LYS A 82 12.34 -3.54 8.51
C LYS A 82 11.89 -3.59 7.06
N PHE A 83 11.24 -4.70 6.73
CA PHE A 83 10.59 -4.95 5.45
C PHE A 83 9.20 -5.51 5.71
N LEU A 84 8.25 -5.16 4.86
CA LEU A 84 6.89 -5.69 4.92
C LEU A 84 6.62 -6.58 3.72
N ALA A 85 6.20 -7.80 4.00
CA ALA A 85 5.70 -8.72 2.99
C ALA A 85 4.19 -8.92 3.16
N LEU A 86 3.43 -8.67 2.11
CA LEU A 86 2.00 -8.99 2.08
C LEU A 86 1.84 -10.49 2.25
N SER A 87 1.12 -10.93 3.29
CA SER A 87 0.98 -12.34 3.62
C SER A 87 -0.43 -12.88 3.43
N LYS A 88 -1.46 -12.05 3.56
CA LYS A 88 -2.86 -12.45 3.40
C LYS A 88 -3.74 -11.26 3.07
N ILE A 89 -4.73 -11.47 2.24
CA ILE A 89 -5.84 -10.56 2.00
C ILE A 89 -7.12 -11.30 2.32
N ASP A 90 -8.00 -10.66 3.09
CA ASP A 90 -9.28 -11.21 3.49
C ASP A 90 -10.40 -10.22 3.23
N LYS A 91 -11.62 -10.71 3.01
CA LYS A 91 -12.82 -9.89 2.83
C LYS A 91 -12.67 -8.79 1.78
N ALA A 92 -11.94 -9.07 0.70
CA ALA A 92 -11.77 -8.13 -0.40
C ALA A 92 -13.08 -7.96 -1.17
N LYS A 93 -13.51 -6.73 -1.35
CA LYS A 93 -14.70 -6.36 -2.12
C LYS A 93 -14.38 -5.18 -3.03
N PHE A 94 -14.88 -5.24 -4.25
CA PHE A 94 -14.76 -4.22 -5.28
C PHE A 94 -16.16 -3.72 -5.64
N LYS A 95 -16.46 -2.47 -5.32
CA LYS A 95 -17.81 -1.92 -5.38
C LYS A 95 -18.01 -0.88 -6.47
N LYS A 96 -16.92 -0.27 -6.96
CA LYS A 96 -16.95 0.78 -7.97
C LYS A 96 -15.72 0.67 -8.85
N MET A 97 -15.91 0.79 -10.15
CA MET A 97 -14.80 0.89 -11.10
C MET A 97 -14.07 2.20 -10.92
N VAL A 98 -12.75 2.15 -10.93
CA VAL A 98 -11.86 3.31 -10.84
C VAL A 98 -11.25 3.56 -12.22
N VAL A 99 -11.38 4.76 -12.71
CA VAL A 99 -11.01 5.16 -14.08
C VAL A 99 -10.10 6.37 -14.07
N PRO A 100 -9.40 6.69 -15.19
CA PRO A 100 -8.60 7.89 -15.28
C PRO A 100 -9.41 9.15 -14.95
N GLY A 101 -8.84 10.04 -14.16
CA GLY A 101 -9.47 11.24 -13.62
C GLY A 101 -9.98 11.08 -12.18
N ASP A 102 -10.10 9.85 -11.70
CA ASP A 102 -10.45 9.60 -10.31
C ASP A 102 -9.26 9.88 -9.37
N GLN A 103 -9.57 10.28 -8.15
CA GLN A 103 -8.62 10.32 -7.04
C GLN A 103 -9.10 9.32 -5.99
N LEU A 104 -8.24 8.34 -5.67
CA LEU A 104 -8.48 7.42 -4.58
C LEU A 104 -8.08 8.08 -3.26
N ARG A 105 -9.03 8.13 -2.33
CA ARG A 105 -8.78 8.39 -0.92
C ARG A 105 -8.65 7.05 -0.21
N LEU A 106 -7.47 6.78 0.29
CA LEU A 106 -7.10 5.52 0.93
C LEU A 106 -7.16 5.72 2.45
N GLU A 107 -8.11 5.09 3.11
CA GLU A 107 -8.24 5.12 4.56
C GLU A 107 -7.85 3.74 5.11
N VAL A 108 -6.80 3.69 5.92
CA VAL A 108 -6.28 2.44 6.48
C VAL A 108 -6.18 2.56 7.99
N GLU A 109 -6.73 1.59 8.68
CA GLU A 109 -6.68 1.44 10.12
C GLU A 109 -5.81 0.25 10.50
N TRP A 110 -4.86 0.47 11.41
CA TRP A 110 -4.08 -0.60 12.01
C TRP A 110 -4.86 -1.21 13.15
N THR A 111 -5.36 -2.42 12.96
CA THR A 111 -6.28 -3.05 13.92
C THR A 111 -5.56 -3.83 15.02
N ARG A 112 -4.51 -4.55 14.66
CA ARG A 112 -3.70 -5.28 15.65
C ARG A 112 -2.38 -5.78 15.05
N THR A 113 -1.47 -6.18 15.95
CA THR A 113 -0.27 -6.96 15.63
C THR A 113 -0.20 -8.18 16.51
N LYS A 114 0.08 -9.33 15.91
CA LYS A 114 0.33 -10.59 16.62
C LYS A 114 1.64 -11.18 16.13
N GLY A 115 2.67 -11.20 17.01
CA GLY A 115 4.03 -11.57 16.61
C GLY A 115 4.56 -10.65 15.53
N LYS A 116 4.95 -11.21 14.39
CA LYS A 116 5.42 -10.47 13.21
C LYS A 116 4.30 -10.06 12.25
N ILE A 117 3.05 -10.43 12.50
CA ILE A 117 1.93 -10.19 11.59
C ILE A 117 1.16 -8.95 12.02
N CYS A 118 1.13 -7.97 11.14
CA CYS A 118 0.33 -6.75 11.26
C CYS A 118 -0.96 -6.92 10.46
N GLN A 119 -2.09 -6.62 11.09
CA GLN A 119 -3.41 -6.61 10.46
C GLN A 119 -3.93 -5.19 10.33
N MET A 120 -4.40 -4.86 9.14
CA MET A 120 -4.98 -3.56 8.83
C MET A 120 -6.32 -3.74 8.10
N LYS A 121 -7.22 -2.77 8.27
CA LYS A 121 -8.44 -2.63 7.47
C LYS A 121 -8.30 -1.43 6.57
N GLY A 122 -8.55 -1.63 5.28
CA GLY A 122 -8.47 -0.56 4.28
C GLY A 122 -9.79 -0.35 3.56
N LYS A 123 -10.09 0.91 3.27
CA LYS A 123 -11.13 1.35 2.34
C LYS A 123 -10.57 2.37 1.38
N ALA A 124 -10.89 2.22 0.11
CA ALA A 124 -10.58 3.18 -0.93
C ALA A 124 -11.87 3.85 -1.41
N PHE A 125 -11.88 5.17 -1.45
CA PHE A 125 -13.03 5.97 -1.83
C PHE A 125 -12.74 6.76 -3.10
N VAL A 126 -13.76 6.92 -3.94
CA VAL A 126 -13.81 7.87 -5.05
C VAL A 126 -15.05 8.73 -4.88
N ASP A 127 -14.88 10.03 -4.80
CA ASP A 127 -15.98 11.00 -4.62
C ASP A 127 -16.93 10.65 -3.46
N GLY A 128 -16.38 10.13 -2.36
CA GLY A 128 -17.13 9.74 -1.17
C GLY A 128 -17.73 8.34 -1.20
N ASP A 129 -17.73 7.65 -2.34
CA ASP A 129 -18.21 6.28 -2.47
C ASP A 129 -17.08 5.27 -2.26
N VAL A 130 -17.35 4.17 -1.58
CA VAL A 130 -16.40 3.06 -1.42
C VAL A 130 -16.19 2.38 -2.78
N ALA A 131 -14.98 2.43 -3.28
CA ALA A 131 -14.59 1.72 -4.51
C ALA A 131 -14.09 0.30 -4.20
N ALA A 132 -13.31 0.14 -3.15
CA ALA A 132 -12.81 -1.16 -2.68
C ALA A 132 -12.59 -1.16 -1.18
N GLU A 133 -12.63 -2.35 -0.58
CA GLU A 133 -12.28 -2.57 0.81
C GLU A 133 -11.63 -3.93 0.99
N ALA A 134 -10.76 -4.07 1.99
CA ALA A 134 -10.13 -5.34 2.33
C ALA A 134 -9.57 -5.32 3.76
N GLU A 135 -9.38 -6.51 4.32
CA GLU A 135 -8.48 -6.75 5.45
C GLU A 135 -7.13 -7.21 4.89
N ILE A 136 -6.05 -6.56 5.31
CA ILE A 136 -4.71 -6.75 4.78
C ILE A 136 -3.80 -7.20 5.92
N TYR A 137 -3.07 -8.28 5.68
CA TYR A 137 -2.11 -8.83 6.64
C TYR A 137 -0.72 -8.74 6.03
N ALA A 138 0.21 -8.18 6.77
CA ALA A 138 1.61 -8.08 6.37
C ALA A 138 2.50 -8.68 7.45
N THR A 139 3.54 -9.39 7.02
CA THR A 139 4.59 -9.89 7.90
C THR A 139 5.71 -8.87 7.98
N ILE A 140 6.06 -8.48 9.20
CA ILE A 140 7.18 -7.58 9.47
C ILE A 140 8.44 -8.42 9.58
N LEU A 141 9.39 -8.22 8.68
CA LEU A 141 10.66 -8.93 8.61
C LEU A 141 11.82 -7.97 8.88
N ASP A 142 12.90 -8.47 9.46
CA ASP A 142 14.15 -7.75 9.46
C ASP A 142 14.84 -7.83 8.09
N THR A 143 15.44 -6.74 7.64
CA THR A 143 16.15 -6.72 6.35
C THR A 143 17.29 -7.73 6.27
N GLU A 144 17.87 -8.09 7.42
CA GLU A 144 18.88 -9.14 7.53
C GLU A 144 18.31 -10.52 7.15
N GLU A 145 17.03 -10.79 7.40
CA GLU A 145 16.36 -12.03 7.02
C GLU A 145 16.25 -12.18 5.50
N LEU A 146 16.15 -11.06 4.75
CA LEU A 146 16.11 -11.05 3.29
C LEU A 146 17.49 -11.25 2.65
N GLY A 147 18.56 -10.83 3.33
CA GLY A 147 19.96 -10.99 2.89
C GLY A 147 20.53 -12.39 3.15
N GLY A 148 19.88 -13.22 3.95
CA GLY A 148 20.34 -14.57 4.32
C GLY A 148 20.40 -15.60 3.20
N GLY A 149 20.03 -15.22 1.98
CA GLY A 149 20.19 -16.05 0.77
C GLY A 149 21.53 -15.89 0.05
N LYS A 150 22.43 -15.02 0.51
CA LYS A 150 23.76 -14.85 -0.08
C LYS A 150 24.84 -15.33 0.87
N ALA A 151 25.51 -16.40 0.41
CA ALA A 151 26.81 -16.90 0.87
C ALA A 151 26.84 -17.84 2.07
N LYS A 152 26.40 -19.08 1.86
CA LYS A 152 27.29 -20.19 2.23
C LYS A 152 28.04 -20.63 0.96
N LYS A 153 29.02 -19.86 0.53
CA LYS A 153 30.13 -20.43 -0.21
C LYS A 153 30.95 -21.21 0.79
N LYS A 154 30.82 -22.53 0.74
CA LYS A 154 31.81 -23.45 1.32
C LYS A 154 33.15 -23.19 0.62
N THR A 155 34.12 -22.77 1.38
CA THR A 155 35.54 -23.07 1.13
C THR A 155 35.77 -24.53 1.38
#